data_7271e10710b0fa839f714c13a7718f77
#
_entry.id   7271e10710b0fa839f714c13a7718f77
#
_cell.length_a   1.000
_cell.length_b   1.000
_cell.length_c   1.000
_cell.angle_alpha   90.00
_cell.angle_beta   90.00
_cell.angle_gamma   90.00
#
_symmetry.space_group_name_H-M   'P 1'
#
loop_
_entity.id
_entity.type
_entity.pdbx_description
1 polymer ?
#
loop_
_entity_poly.entity_id
_entity_poly.type
_entity_poly.pdbx_seq_one_letter_code
_entity_poly.pdbx_strand_id
1 'polypeptide(L)'
;RTILNHGPTESDVIRERTILDMAGGGCLYPAGIEVHGDDLTVRISPQNWRVTFCEGRQYSIFSYNGAYENFDLHLPQDKPPITKETINGPKFISTLNSDRISMVLANEGIEMTNISVIDLQPNLDAWPRDFLKQYKSKREWPYLVLTSPFSARCAILAAESNPDIARIKWVAIGEGTARACFRRGVTVAICAKARNSKEFLDYICSNIDTKTQLLIPRSSVAPTEFVLQLSDAGYDVVDWVGYENKPKNVESTLSQTMTYS
;
A
#
# COMPACT_ATOMS: atom_id res chain seq x y z
N ARG A 1 8.79 32.01 -0.79
CA ARG A 1 8.92 31.11 0.40
C ARG A 1 8.75 31.89 1.71
N THR A 2 9.29 33.08 1.84
CA THR A 2 9.27 33.89 3.09
C THR A 2 7.87 34.35 3.52
N ILE A 3 6.89 34.44 2.61
CA ILE A 3 5.54 34.93 2.91
C ILE A 3 4.66 33.86 3.59
N LEU A 4 4.99 32.58 3.44
CA LEU A 4 4.21 31.45 3.98
C LEU A 4 4.89 30.78 5.19
N ASN A 5 6.07 31.27 5.61
CA ASN A 5 6.81 30.68 6.70
C ASN A 5 6.55 31.45 8.00
N HIS A 6 5.94 30.79 8.98
CA HIS A 6 5.75 31.30 10.33
C HIS A 6 6.78 30.63 11.25
N GLY A 7 7.81 31.39 11.68
CA GLY A 7 8.96 30.85 12.41
C GLY A 7 8.61 30.00 13.64
N PRO A 8 7.69 30.40 14.52
CA PRO A 8 7.26 29.58 15.64
C PRO A 8 6.69 28.23 15.20
N THR A 9 5.81 28.20 14.22
CA THR A 9 5.24 26.95 13.66
C THR A 9 6.29 26.07 13.02
N GLU A 10 7.27 26.65 12.33
CA GLU A 10 8.40 25.89 11.75
C GLU A 10 9.21 25.21 12.86
N SER A 11 9.51 25.93 13.94
CA SER A 11 10.24 25.39 15.08
C SER A 11 9.47 24.23 15.73
N ASP A 12 8.17 24.38 15.96
CA ASP A 12 7.32 23.36 16.58
C ASP A 12 7.27 22.11 15.70
N VAL A 13 7.08 22.23 14.39
CA VAL A 13 7.06 21.11 13.44
C VAL A 13 8.43 20.40 13.36
N ILE A 14 9.54 21.12 13.46
CA ILE A 14 10.87 20.51 13.48
C ILE A 14 11.04 19.65 14.74
N ARG A 15 10.60 20.17 15.90
CA ARG A 15 10.64 19.43 17.17
C ARG A 15 9.76 18.17 17.16
N GLU A 16 8.54 18.27 16.63
CA GLU A 16 7.64 17.12 16.44
C GLU A 16 8.28 16.02 15.59
N ARG A 17 8.89 16.40 14.47
CA ARG A 17 9.59 15.48 13.57
C ARG A 17 10.81 14.86 14.23
N THR A 18 11.54 15.60 15.02
CA THR A 18 12.71 15.09 15.76
C THR A 18 12.27 13.98 16.72
N ILE A 19 11.18 14.17 17.46
CA ILE A 19 10.64 13.13 18.35
C ILE A 19 10.16 11.91 17.56
N LEU A 20 9.50 12.11 16.41
CA LEU A 20 9.04 11.04 15.56
C LEU A 20 10.22 10.22 15.01
N ASP A 21 11.30 10.87 14.60
CA ASP A 21 12.53 10.22 14.13
C ASP A 21 13.24 9.46 15.25
N MET A 22 13.31 10.03 16.47
CA MET A 22 13.83 9.34 17.66
C MET A 22 13.02 8.08 17.98
N ALA A 23 11.72 8.11 17.75
CA ALA A 23 10.84 6.95 17.90
C ALA A 23 11.04 5.88 16.80
N GLY A 24 11.91 6.14 15.82
CA GLY A 24 12.11 5.24 14.68
C GLY A 24 10.94 5.22 13.70
N GLY A 25 10.11 6.27 13.72
CA GLY A 25 8.86 6.32 13.01
C GLY A 25 8.91 7.11 11.70
N GLY A 26 7.93 6.87 10.86
CA GLY A 26 7.58 7.62 9.65
C GLY A 26 6.07 7.83 9.61
N CYS A 27 5.53 8.24 8.47
CA CYS A 27 4.09 8.56 8.30
C CYS A 27 3.11 7.46 8.73
N LEU A 28 3.57 6.24 8.96
CA LEU A 28 2.74 5.10 9.40
C LEU A 28 2.98 4.71 10.86
N TYR A 29 3.85 5.44 11.56
CA TYR A 29 4.12 5.17 12.97
C TYR A 29 2.92 5.61 13.82
N PRO A 30 2.47 4.79 14.77
CA PRO A 30 1.27 5.08 15.56
C PRO A 30 1.58 6.08 16.69
N ALA A 31 1.97 7.30 16.32
CA ALA A 31 2.30 8.39 17.22
C ALA A 31 1.44 9.62 16.96
N GLY A 32 0.99 10.26 18.02
CA GLY A 32 0.51 11.63 18.03
C GLY A 32 1.51 12.48 18.82
N ILE A 33 2.09 13.48 18.19
CA ILE A 33 3.06 14.39 18.76
C ILE A 33 2.58 15.80 18.47
N GLU A 34 2.51 16.63 19.47
CA GLU A 34 2.09 18.02 19.36
C GLU A 34 3.04 18.87 20.20
N VAL A 35 3.70 19.83 19.56
CA VAL A 35 4.53 20.85 20.21
C VAL A 35 3.86 22.19 20.06
N HIS A 36 3.73 22.92 21.14
CA HIS A 36 3.24 24.30 21.15
C HIS A 36 4.14 25.17 22.02
N GLY A 37 5.11 25.84 21.40
CA GLY A 37 6.15 26.55 22.12
C GLY A 37 7.00 25.59 22.95
N ASP A 38 6.97 25.76 24.28
CA ASP A 38 7.72 24.87 25.21
C ASP A 38 6.89 23.67 25.70
N ASP A 39 5.60 23.62 25.39
CA ASP A 39 4.73 22.53 25.79
C ASP A 39 4.79 21.39 24.76
N LEU A 40 4.87 20.16 25.26
CA LEU A 40 4.94 18.95 24.45
C LEU A 40 3.89 17.94 24.95
N THR A 41 3.09 17.43 24.00
CA THR A 41 2.23 16.27 24.22
C THR A 41 2.67 15.15 23.27
N VAL A 42 2.97 13.97 23.82
CA VAL A 42 3.34 12.78 23.05
C VAL A 42 2.46 11.60 23.45
N ARG A 43 1.95 10.89 22.46
CA ARG A 43 1.25 9.61 22.64
C ARG A 43 1.74 8.63 21.59
N ILE A 44 2.33 7.54 22.00
CA ILE A 44 2.87 6.50 21.11
C ILE A 44 2.26 5.16 21.48
N SER A 45 1.61 4.52 20.51
CA SER A 45 1.13 3.14 20.64
C SER A 45 2.22 2.16 20.20
N PRO A 46 2.26 0.92 20.72
CA PRO A 46 3.14 -0.12 20.21
C PRO A 46 2.94 -0.35 18.72
N GLN A 47 3.98 -0.74 17.98
CA GLN A 47 3.87 -1.00 16.53
C GLN A 47 2.83 -2.08 16.19
N ASN A 48 2.67 -3.05 17.07
CA ASN A 48 1.71 -4.16 16.93
C ASN A 48 0.31 -3.84 17.51
N TRP A 49 0.03 -2.59 17.90
CA TRP A 49 -1.21 -2.20 18.58
C TRP A 49 -2.50 -2.68 17.88
N ARG A 50 -2.49 -2.72 16.54
CA ARG A 50 -3.67 -3.15 15.77
C ARG A 50 -3.97 -4.63 15.97
N VAL A 51 -2.93 -5.47 16.00
CA VAL A 51 -3.06 -6.90 16.25
C VAL A 51 -3.55 -7.11 17.67
N THR A 52 -2.88 -6.49 18.63
CA THR A 52 -3.23 -6.56 20.05
C THR A 52 -4.68 -6.10 20.32
N PHE A 53 -5.10 -5.02 19.66
CA PHE A 53 -6.48 -4.52 19.76
C PHE A 53 -7.50 -5.48 19.14
N CYS A 54 -7.21 -6.04 17.94
CA CYS A 54 -8.10 -7.01 17.29
C CYS A 54 -8.26 -8.31 18.10
N GLU A 55 -7.28 -8.65 18.91
CA GLU A 55 -7.30 -9.81 19.80
C GLU A 55 -7.96 -9.53 21.16
N GLY A 56 -8.45 -8.31 21.36
CA GLY A 56 -9.04 -7.89 22.65
C GLY A 56 -8.03 -7.80 23.81
N ARG A 57 -6.72 -7.80 23.50
CA ARG A 57 -5.66 -7.65 24.50
C ARG A 57 -5.41 -6.17 24.79
N GLN A 58 -5.05 -5.90 26.04
CA GLN A 58 -4.64 -4.56 26.46
C GLN A 58 -3.20 -4.29 25.99
N TYR A 59 -2.95 -3.05 25.55
CA TYR A 59 -1.61 -2.57 25.24
C TYR A 59 -1.36 -1.25 25.97
N SER A 60 -0.09 -1.00 26.32
CA SER A 60 0.32 0.24 26.96
C SER A 60 0.60 1.30 25.91
N ILE A 61 0.02 2.48 26.09
CA ILE A 61 0.35 3.68 25.31
C ILE A 61 1.38 4.46 26.12
N PHE A 62 2.50 4.78 25.48
CA PHE A 62 3.41 5.79 26.02
C PHE A 62 2.71 7.15 25.97
N SER A 63 2.70 7.88 27.07
CA SER A 63 2.11 9.22 27.14
C SER A 63 3.04 10.14 27.92
N TYR A 64 3.31 11.29 27.34
CA TYR A 64 4.02 12.38 27.96
C TYR A 64 3.23 13.69 27.77
N ASN A 65 3.19 14.51 28.80
CA ASN A 65 2.66 15.87 28.74
C ASN A 65 3.49 16.74 29.68
N GLY A 66 4.20 17.71 29.14
CA GLY A 66 5.08 18.59 29.91
C GLY A 66 6.01 19.40 29.03
N ALA A 67 7.02 20.01 29.64
CA ALA A 67 7.98 20.83 28.91
C ALA A 67 8.86 20.00 27.96
N TYR A 68 9.08 20.53 26.75
CA TYR A 68 9.88 19.87 25.71
C TYR A 68 11.29 19.51 26.19
N GLU A 69 11.93 20.40 26.95
CA GLU A 69 13.29 20.20 27.45
C GLU A 69 13.44 19.05 28.44
N ASN A 70 12.35 18.67 29.10
CA ASN A 70 12.32 17.58 30.09
C ASN A 70 11.87 16.25 29.47
N PHE A 71 11.67 16.22 28.15
CA PHE A 71 11.22 15.02 27.45
C PHE A 71 12.34 14.00 27.32
N ASP A 72 12.10 12.80 27.86
CA ASP A 72 12.95 11.64 27.67
C ASP A 72 12.11 10.51 27.06
N LEU A 73 12.49 10.06 25.87
CA LEU A 73 11.78 9.05 25.14
C LEU A 73 12.12 7.64 25.67
N HIS A 74 11.35 7.19 26.61
CA HIS A 74 11.33 5.78 26.99
C HIS A 74 10.23 5.09 26.18
N LEU A 75 10.54 4.69 24.98
CA LEU A 75 9.60 3.85 24.21
C LEU A 75 9.21 2.65 25.07
N PRO A 76 7.91 2.27 25.11
CA PRO A 76 7.55 0.99 25.66
C PRO A 76 8.36 -0.04 24.86
N GLN A 77 9.38 -0.59 25.52
CA GLN A 77 10.08 -1.72 24.92
C GLN A 77 8.98 -2.75 24.69
N ASP A 78 8.78 -3.12 23.45
CA ASP A 78 8.04 -4.32 23.14
C ASP A 78 8.56 -5.34 24.15
N LYS A 79 7.70 -5.83 25.05
CA LYS A 79 8.10 -6.89 25.99
C LYS A 79 8.89 -7.85 25.13
N PRO A 80 10.13 -8.21 25.55
CA PRO A 80 10.97 -9.10 24.75
C PRO A 80 10.05 -10.18 24.23
N PRO A 81 10.09 -10.51 22.94
CA PRO A 81 9.15 -11.46 22.36
C PRO A 81 9.07 -12.57 23.38
N ILE A 82 7.89 -12.81 23.93
CA ILE A 82 7.67 -13.90 24.88
C ILE A 82 8.45 -14.99 24.23
N THR A 83 9.53 -15.49 24.86
CA THR A 83 10.32 -16.60 24.35
C THR A 83 9.29 -17.70 24.21
N LYS A 84 8.67 -17.75 23.02
CA LYS A 84 7.63 -18.72 22.73
C LYS A 84 8.39 -20.00 22.84
N GLU A 85 8.10 -20.76 23.88
CA GLU A 85 8.40 -22.18 23.85
C GLU A 85 8.04 -22.61 22.45
N THR A 86 9.02 -23.10 21.70
CA THR A 86 8.85 -23.50 20.31
C THR A 86 7.71 -24.51 20.34
N ILE A 87 6.50 -24.02 20.02
CA ILE A 87 5.37 -24.92 19.92
C ILE A 87 5.76 -25.83 18.76
N ASN A 88 6.06 -27.09 19.05
CA ASN A 88 6.25 -28.14 18.05
C ASN A 88 4.91 -28.38 17.34
N GLY A 89 4.42 -27.33 16.70
CA GLY A 89 3.20 -27.30 15.91
C GLY A 89 3.50 -27.54 14.43
N PRO A 90 2.48 -27.78 13.62
CA PRO A 90 2.66 -27.99 12.20
C PRO A 90 3.32 -26.73 11.59
N LYS A 91 4.36 -26.97 10.80
CA LYS A 91 4.99 -25.92 9.99
C LYS A 91 4.13 -25.66 8.77
N PHE A 92 3.81 -24.40 8.53
CA PHE A 92 3.02 -24.00 7.38
C PHE A 92 3.91 -23.37 6.30
N ILE A 93 3.63 -23.69 5.06
CA ILE A 93 4.24 -23.06 3.89
C ILE A 93 3.17 -22.30 3.13
N SER A 94 3.44 -21.04 2.81
CA SER A 94 2.61 -20.20 1.95
C SER A 94 3.32 -19.95 0.63
N THR A 95 2.58 -19.98 -0.47
CA THR A 95 3.09 -19.61 -1.81
C THR A 95 2.67 -18.22 -2.26
N LEU A 96 2.18 -17.40 -1.35
CA LEU A 96 1.71 -16.05 -1.66
C LEU A 96 2.88 -15.10 -1.98
N ASN A 97 2.62 -14.13 -2.84
CA ASN A 97 3.58 -13.05 -3.17
C ASN A 97 3.62 -11.93 -2.10
N SER A 98 3.20 -12.23 -0.88
CA SER A 98 3.09 -11.26 0.20
C SER A 98 3.31 -11.95 1.54
N ASP A 99 4.17 -11.38 2.37
CA ASP A 99 4.45 -11.86 3.73
C ASP A 99 3.37 -11.46 4.75
N ARG A 100 2.27 -10.87 4.29
CA ARG A 100 1.22 -10.35 5.19
C ARG A 100 0.63 -11.43 6.09
N ILE A 101 0.36 -12.61 5.54
CA ILE A 101 -0.23 -13.72 6.32
C ILE A 101 0.81 -14.31 7.26
N SER A 102 2.05 -14.53 6.80
CA SER A 102 3.13 -15.02 7.66
C SER A 102 3.42 -14.07 8.82
N MET A 103 3.38 -12.76 8.59
CA MET A 103 3.52 -11.76 9.65
C MET A 103 2.37 -11.80 10.66
N VAL A 104 1.13 -11.96 10.21
CA VAL A 104 -0.03 -12.08 11.11
C VAL A 104 0.06 -13.36 11.94
N LEU A 105 0.38 -14.50 11.32
CA LEU A 105 0.49 -15.78 12.00
C LEU A 105 1.70 -15.85 12.95
N ALA A 106 2.80 -15.19 12.61
CA ALA A 106 3.95 -15.08 13.51
C ALA A 106 3.59 -14.37 14.82
N ASN A 107 2.69 -13.37 14.78
CA ASN A 107 2.19 -12.73 15.99
C ASN A 107 1.34 -13.66 16.86
N GLU A 108 0.73 -14.69 16.26
CA GLU A 108 -0.03 -15.73 16.97
C GLU A 108 0.86 -16.92 17.40
N GLY A 109 2.17 -16.85 17.15
CA GLY A 109 3.09 -17.93 17.46
C GLY A 109 3.09 -19.08 16.47
N ILE A 110 2.45 -18.88 15.33
CA ILE A 110 2.42 -19.87 14.27
C ILE A 110 3.57 -19.55 13.31
N GLU A 111 4.50 -20.49 13.16
CA GLU A 111 5.58 -20.36 12.19
C GLU A 111 5.07 -20.68 10.80
N MET A 112 5.20 -19.71 9.90
CA MET A 112 4.87 -19.87 8.49
C MET A 112 6.02 -19.37 7.63
N THR A 113 6.52 -20.25 6.77
CA THR A 113 7.49 -19.89 5.74
C THR A 113 6.77 -19.46 4.47
N ASN A 114 7.05 -18.26 3.97
CA ASN A 114 6.47 -17.78 2.72
C ASN A 114 7.46 -17.98 1.57
N ILE A 115 7.10 -18.83 0.61
CA ILE A 115 7.91 -19.14 -0.59
C ILE A 115 7.11 -18.72 -1.81
N SER A 116 7.31 -17.48 -2.26
CA SER A 116 6.66 -17.01 -3.48
C SER A 116 7.11 -17.80 -4.69
N VAL A 117 6.17 -18.43 -5.39
CA VAL A 117 6.39 -19.23 -6.59
C VAL A 117 6.23 -18.42 -7.89
N ILE A 118 5.85 -17.16 -7.76
CA ILE A 118 5.64 -16.24 -8.89
C ILE A 118 6.48 -14.99 -8.69
N ASP A 119 7.14 -14.56 -9.75
CA ASP A 119 7.79 -13.26 -9.84
C ASP A 119 6.93 -12.30 -10.67
N LEU A 120 6.60 -11.15 -10.09
CA LEU A 120 5.82 -10.11 -10.74
C LEU A 120 6.78 -9.05 -11.29
N GLN A 121 6.88 -8.95 -12.60
CA GLN A 121 7.80 -8.04 -13.28
C GLN A 121 7.04 -6.92 -14.01
N PRO A 122 7.30 -5.63 -13.70
CA PRO A 122 6.72 -4.52 -14.43
C PRO A 122 7.14 -4.57 -15.91
N ASN A 123 6.19 -4.38 -16.82
CA ASN A 123 6.45 -4.22 -18.24
C ASN A 123 6.27 -2.75 -18.63
N LEU A 124 7.25 -1.92 -18.30
CA LEU A 124 7.16 -0.47 -18.46
C LEU A 124 7.21 -0.05 -19.94
N ASP A 125 7.82 -0.84 -20.81
CA ASP A 125 7.92 -0.56 -22.23
C ASP A 125 6.58 -0.68 -22.96
N ALA A 126 5.65 -1.48 -22.41
CA ALA A 126 4.31 -1.62 -22.96
C ALA A 126 3.37 -0.45 -22.60
N TRP A 127 3.78 0.43 -21.68
CA TRP A 127 2.94 1.56 -21.28
C TRP A 127 2.82 2.59 -22.41
N PRO A 128 1.60 3.04 -22.73
CA PRO A 128 1.39 4.03 -23.78
C PRO A 128 2.13 5.33 -23.46
N ARG A 129 3.00 5.78 -24.36
CA ARG A 129 3.79 7.01 -24.15
C ARG A 129 3.07 8.25 -24.64
N ASP A 130 2.19 8.10 -25.60
CA ASP A 130 1.59 9.22 -26.35
C ASP A 130 0.07 9.35 -26.18
N PHE A 131 -0.54 8.54 -25.30
CA PHE A 131 -2.00 8.50 -25.16
C PHE A 131 -2.62 9.85 -24.77
N LEU A 132 -1.87 10.70 -24.07
CA LEU A 132 -2.35 12.03 -23.71
C LEU A 132 -2.24 13.07 -24.82
N LYS A 133 -1.45 12.82 -25.87
CA LYS A 133 -1.37 13.75 -27.01
C LYS A 133 -2.73 13.92 -27.69
N GLN A 134 -3.50 12.84 -27.78
CA GLN A 134 -4.86 12.87 -28.34
C GLN A 134 -5.90 13.49 -27.40
N TYR A 135 -5.59 13.68 -26.10
CA TYR A 135 -6.51 14.26 -25.11
C TYR A 135 -6.26 15.74 -24.82
N LYS A 136 -5.18 16.34 -25.31
CA LYS A 136 -4.89 17.79 -25.10
C LYS A 136 -6.01 18.71 -25.57
N SER A 137 -6.87 18.24 -26.47
CA SER A 137 -8.04 18.97 -26.99
C SER A 137 -9.39 18.50 -26.45
N LYS A 138 -9.46 17.42 -25.65
CA LYS A 138 -10.70 16.87 -25.13
C LYS A 138 -10.92 17.34 -23.66
N ARG A 139 -12.15 17.70 -23.31
CA ARG A 139 -12.50 18.14 -21.97
C ARG A 139 -12.51 17.02 -20.92
N GLU A 140 -12.56 15.77 -21.33
CA GLU A 140 -12.67 14.61 -20.46
C GLU A 140 -11.37 13.79 -20.51
N TRP A 141 -10.77 13.61 -19.34
CA TRP A 141 -9.56 12.83 -19.16
C TRP A 141 -9.91 11.36 -19.01
N PRO A 142 -9.09 10.44 -19.54
CA PRO A 142 -9.29 9.01 -19.33
C PRO A 142 -9.13 8.64 -17.85
N TYR A 143 -9.65 7.50 -17.47
CA TYR A 143 -9.40 6.90 -16.17
C TYR A 143 -8.42 5.74 -16.27
N LEU A 144 -7.43 5.71 -15.37
CA LEU A 144 -6.53 4.58 -15.20
C LEU A 144 -7.15 3.61 -14.19
N VAL A 145 -7.55 2.44 -14.65
CA VAL A 145 -8.26 1.43 -13.88
C VAL A 145 -7.28 0.41 -13.32
N LEU A 146 -7.15 0.37 -11.99
CA LEU A 146 -6.17 -0.44 -11.28
C LEU A 146 -6.87 -1.61 -10.58
N THR A 147 -6.63 -2.81 -11.08
CA THR A 147 -7.27 -4.05 -10.62
C THR A 147 -6.50 -4.77 -9.51
N SER A 148 -5.30 -4.29 -9.14
CA SER A 148 -4.48 -4.92 -8.10
C SER A 148 -3.49 -3.94 -7.47
N PRO A 149 -2.97 -4.22 -6.27
CA PRO A 149 -1.88 -3.43 -5.69
C PRO A 149 -0.61 -3.42 -6.55
N PHE A 150 -0.37 -4.49 -7.33
CA PHE A 150 0.79 -4.55 -8.21
C PHE A 150 0.60 -3.70 -9.47
N SER A 151 -0.59 -3.66 -10.06
CA SER A 151 -0.90 -2.74 -11.17
C SER A 151 -0.73 -1.27 -10.73
N ALA A 152 -1.09 -0.94 -9.47
CA ALA A 152 -0.84 0.37 -8.89
C ALA A 152 0.67 0.68 -8.81
N ARG A 153 1.49 -0.28 -8.37
CA ARG A 153 2.95 -0.13 -8.36
C ARG A 153 3.51 0.12 -9.75
N CYS A 154 3.05 -0.63 -10.76
CA CYS A 154 3.47 -0.44 -12.14
C CYS A 154 3.08 0.95 -12.67
N ALA A 155 1.86 1.41 -12.35
CA ALA A 155 1.40 2.74 -12.72
C ALA A 155 2.26 3.86 -12.11
N ILE A 156 2.70 3.71 -10.87
CA ILE A 156 3.59 4.67 -10.21
C ILE A 156 4.94 4.71 -10.92
N LEU A 157 5.55 3.55 -11.20
CA LEU A 157 6.82 3.47 -11.93
C LEU A 157 6.70 4.06 -13.34
N ALA A 158 5.58 3.81 -14.02
CA ALA A 158 5.33 4.39 -15.33
C ALA A 158 5.16 5.92 -15.26
N ALA A 159 4.53 6.43 -14.19
CA ALA A 159 4.37 7.87 -13.97
C ALA A 159 5.70 8.59 -13.68
N GLU A 160 6.68 7.92 -13.09
CA GLU A 160 8.03 8.45 -12.91
C GLU A 160 8.71 8.75 -14.25
N SER A 161 8.46 7.89 -15.26
CA SER A 161 9.00 8.05 -16.62
C SER A 161 8.11 8.90 -17.53
N ASN A 162 6.82 8.96 -17.25
CA ASN A 162 5.83 9.76 -17.99
C ASN A 162 4.89 10.50 -17.03
N PRO A 163 5.21 11.76 -16.67
CA PRO A 163 4.41 12.55 -15.73
C PRO A 163 2.94 12.75 -16.12
N ASP A 164 2.62 12.56 -17.39
CA ASP A 164 1.24 12.67 -17.86
C ASP A 164 0.34 11.57 -17.27
N ILE A 165 0.90 10.40 -16.92
CA ILE A 165 0.17 9.32 -16.23
C ILE A 165 -0.29 9.77 -14.85
N ALA A 166 0.48 10.60 -14.15
CA ALA A 166 0.09 11.14 -12.85
C ALA A 166 -1.06 12.17 -12.93
N ARG A 167 -1.33 12.72 -14.12
CA ARG A 167 -2.37 13.74 -14.34
C ARG A 167 -3.76 13.16 -14.56
N ILE A 168 -3.85 11.89 -15.00
CA ILE A 168 -5.13 11.24 -15.22
C ILE A 168 -5.76 10.79 -13.90
N LYS A 169 -7.07 10.53 -13.91
CA LYS A 169 -7.77 10.05 -12.72
C LYS A 169 -7.54 8.55 -12.55
N TRP A 170 -7.11 8.14 -11.37
CA TRP A 170 -6.89 6.74 -11.04
C TRP A 170 -8.07 6.16 -10.30
N VAL A 171 -8.50 4.98 -10.71
CA VAL A 171 -9.61 4.23 -10.13
C VAL A 171 -9.07 2.92 -9.58
N ALA A 172 -9.20 2.71 -8.28
CA ALA A 172 -8.75 1.48 -7.62
C ALA A 172 -9.92 0.54 -7.38
N ILE A 173 -9.73 -0.74 -7.66
CA ILE A 173 -10.72 -1.78 -7.37
C ILE A 173 -11.13 -1.79 -5.90
N GLY A 174 -10.20 -1.63 -4.98
CA GLY A 174 -10.46 -1.68 -3.55
C GLY A 174 -9.38 -1.01 -2.71
N GLU A 175 -9.59 -1.04 -1.40
CA GLU A 175 -8.73 -0.35 -0.42
C GLU A 175 -7.26 -0.81 -0.45
N GLY A 176 -7.01 -2.08 -0.73
CA GLY A 176 -5.63 -2.60 -0.85
C GLY A 176 -4.87 -1.93 -1.98
N THR A 177 -5.52 -1.73 -3.13
CA THR A 177 -4.96 -1.04 -4.30
C THR A 177 -4.82 0.46 -4.04
N ALA A 178 -5.84 1.10 -3.48
CA ALA A 178 -5.80 2.51 -3.11
C ALA A 178 -4.68 2.79 -2.09
N ARG A 179 -4.50 1.92 -1.12
CA ARG A 179 -3.44 2.00 -0.12
C ARG A 179 -2.03 1.84 -0.72
N ALA A 180 -1.89 0.99 -1.74
CA ALA A 180 -0.62 0.85 -2.47
C ALA A 180 -0.24 2.14 -3.20
N CYS A 181 -1.21 2.87 -3.76
CA CYS A 181 -1.01 4.20 -4.34
C CYS A 181 -0.64 5.22 -3.26
N PHE A 182 -1.42 5.29 -2.18
CA PHE A 182 -1.25 6.26 -1.10
C PHE A 182 0.14 6.18 -0.45
N ARG A 183 0.67 4.96 -0.22
CA ARG A 183 2.03 4.75 0.32
C ARG A 183 3.15 5.33 -0.53
N ARG A 184 2.87 5.71 -1.77
CA ARG A 184 3.80 6.32 -2.72
C ARG A 184 3.40 7.76 -3.06
N GLY A 185 2.56 8.38 -2.24
CA GLY A 185 2.14 9.77 -2.41
C GLY A 185 1.10 10.00 -3.52
N VAL A 186 0.48 8.94 -4.04
CA VAL A 186 -0.56 9.04 -5.08
C VAL A 186 -1.93 8.82 -4.48
N THR A 187 -2.81 9.79 -4.61
CA THR A 187 -4.21 9.67 -4.20
C THR A 187 -5.06 9.23 -5.39
N VAL A 188 -5.79 8.12 -5.23
CA VAL A 188 -6.75 7.69 -6.25
C VAL A 188 -7.99 8.58 -6.23
N ALA A 189 -8.53 8.88 -7.41
CA ALA A 189 -9.76 9.67 -7.54
C ALA A 189 -10.98 8.87 -7.06
N ILE A 190 -10.98 7.56 -7.28
CA ILE A 190 -12.07 6.65 -6.93
C ILE A 190 -11.50 5.38 -6.32
N CYS A 191 -12.09 4.95 -5.20
CA CYS A 191 -11.90 3.60 -4.64
C CYS A 191 -13.26 2.88 -4.65
N ALA A 192 -13.41 1.90 -5.54
CA ALA A 192 -14.69 1.20 -5.75
C ALA A 192 -15.11 0.30 -4.58
N LYS A 193 -14.17 -0.07 -3.69
CA LYS A 193 -14.37 -1.02 -2.58
C LYS A 193 -14.92 -2.38 -3.04
N ALA A 194 -14.67 -2.74 -4.29
CA ALA A 194 -15.07 -4.01 -4.86
C ALA A 194 -14.16 -5.14 -4.38
N ARG A 195 -14.72 -6.32 -4.17
CA ARG A 195 -14.01 -7.51 -3.68
C ARG A 195 -13.48 -8.39 -4.81
N ASN A 196 -14.08 -8.24 -6.00
CA ASN A 196 -13.75 -9.02 -7.21
C ASN A 196 -14.01 -8.21 -8.48
N SER A 197 -13.62 -8.77 -9.63
CA SER A 197 -13.76 -8.11 -10.93
C SER A 197 -15.20 -7.84 -11.33
N LYS A 198 -16.14 -8.69 -10.93
CA LYS A 198 -17.57 -8.52 -11.23
C LYS A 198 -18.14 -7.30 -10.50
N GLU A 199 -17.92 -7.22 -9.19
CA GLU A 199 -18.35 -6.04 -8.41
C GLU A 199 -17.69 -4.75 -8.92
N PHE A 200 -16.45 -4.87 -9.40
CA PHE A 200 -15.74 -3.72 -9.97
C PHE A 200 -16.34 -3.28 -11.31
N LEU A 201 -16.71 -4.22 -12.16
CA LEU A 201 -17.44 -3.96 -13.40
C LEU A 201 -18.77 -3.24 -13.10
N ASP A 202 -19.57 -3.80 -12.19
CA ASP A 202 -20.86 -3.23 -11.80
C ASP A 202 -20.69 -1.79 -11.26
N TYR A 203 -19.63 -1.56 -10.47
CA TYR A 203 -19.31 -0.23 -9.97
C TYR A 203 -18.98 0.74 -11.08
N ILE A 204 -18.10 0.35 -12.02
CA ILE A 204 -17.69 1.19 -13.16
C ILE A 204 -18.94 1.55 -13.99
N CYS A 205 -19.74 0.56 -14.36
CA CYS A 205 -20.94 0.76 -15.16
C CYS A 205 -21.97 1.68 -14.49
N SER A 206 -22.01 1.70 -13.15
CA SER A 206 -22.96 2.52 -12.40
C SER A 206 -22.48 3.93 -12.10
N ASN A 207 -21.17 4.19 -12.12
CA ASN A 207 -20.59 5.42 -11.57
C ASN A 207 -19.69 6.18 -12.55
N ILE A 208 -19.33 5.61 -13.66
CA ILE A 208 -18.47 6.24 -14.68
C ILE A 208 -19.26 6.36 -15.99
N ASP A 209 -19.23 7.56 -16.60
CA ASP A 209 -19.88 7.79 -17.89
C ASP A 209 -19.18 6.95 -18.99
N THR A 210 -19.96 6.29 -19.85
CA THR A 210 -19.47 5.50 -20.98
C THR A 210 -18.66 6.31 -22.02
N LYS A 211 -18.82 7.64 -22.01
CA LYS A 211 -17.99 8.54 -22.83
C LYS A 211 -16.54 8.62 -22.36
N THR A 212 -16.27 8.14 -21.13
CA THR A 212 -14.94 8.16 -20.56
C THR A 212 -14.12 6.99 -21.08
N GLN A 213 -12.92 7.26 -21.60
CA GLN A 213 -12.01 6.19 -21.96
C GLN A 213 -11.39 5.55 -20.70
N LEU A 214 -11.27 4.23 -20.72
CA LEU A 214 -10.69 3.44 -19.64
C LEU A 214 -9.34 2.86 -20.09
N LEU A 215 -8.31 3.11 -19.30
CA LEU A 215 -6.93 2.62 -19.51
C LEU A 215 -6.64 1.52 -18.48
N ILE A 216 -6.38 0.30 -18.96
CA ILE A 216 -6.30 -0.89 -18.09
C ILE A 216 -4.96 -1.61 -18.21
N PRO A 217 -3.98 -1.34 -17.31
CA PRO A 217 -2.77 -2.16 -17.23
C PRO A 217 -3.10 -3.48 -16.54
N ARG A 218 -3.12 -4.56 -17.28
CA ARG A 218 -3.45 -5.89 -16.76
C ARG A 218 -2.22 -6.78 -16.59
N SER A 219 -2.38 -7.84 -15.84
CA SER A 219 -1.41 -8.94 -15.75
C SER A 219 -1.37 -9.74 -17.06
N SER A 220 -0.22 -10.31 -17.39
CA SER A 220 -0.06 -11.22 -18.54
C SER A 220 -0.97 -12.45 -18.47
N VAL A 221 -1.34 -12.89 -17.25
CA VAL A 221 -2.21 -14.05 -17.02
C VAL A 221 -3.65 -13.66 -16.70
N ALA A 222 -3.99 -12.37 -16.69
CA ALA A 222 -5.34 -11.94 -16.40
C ALA A 222 -6.26 -12.27 -17.61
N PRO A 223 -7.43 -12.88 -17.37
CA PRO A 223 -8.40 -13.09 -18.42
C PRO A 223 -8.86 -11.76 -19.02
N THR A 224 -9.17 -11.76 -20.33
CA THR A 224 -9.63 -10.57 -21.05
C THR A 224 -11.12 -10.26 -20.82
N GLU A 225 -11.83 -11.15 -20.14
CA GLU A 225 -13.28 -11.03 -19.92
C GLU A 225 -13.70 -9.69 -19.32
N PHE A 226 -12.96 -9.19 -18.34
CA PHE A 226 -13.24 -7.89 -17.71
C PHE A 226 -13.17 -6.74 -18.71
N VAL A 227 -12.17 -6.77 -19.60
CA VAL A 227 -12.00 -5.77 -20.66
C VAL A 227 -13.12 -5.88 -21.69
N LEU A 228 -13.44 -7.10 -22.13
CA LEU A 228 -14.51 -7.35 -23.10
C LEU A 228 -15.86 -6.88 -22.57
N GLN A 229 -16.18 -7.21 -21.31
CA GLN A 229 -17.44 -6.79 -20.69
C GLN A 229 -17.57 -5.26 -20.58
N LEU A 230 -16.48 -4.54 -20.32
CA LEU A 230 -16.49 -3.07 -20.36
C LEU A 230 -16.70 -2.54 -21.77
N SER A 231 -16.06 -3.16 -22.77
CA SER A 231 -16.27 -2.79 -24.18
C SER A 231 -17.71 -3.05 -24.64
N ASP A 232 -18.28 -4.20 -24.26
CA ASP A 232 -19.68 -4.55 -24.52
C ASP A 232 -20.67 -3.59 -23.84
N ALA A 233 -20.27 -3.03 -22.66
CA ALA A 233 -21.03 -2.00 -21.96
C ALA A 233 -20.89 -0.60 -22.59
N GLY A 234 -20.14 -0.47 -23.69
CA GLY A 234 -20.01 0.74 -24.50
C GLY A 234 -18.86 1.67 -24.12
N TYR A 235 -17.92 1.22 -23.27
CA TYR A 235 -16.72 1.99 -22.97
C TYR A 235 -15.65 1.89 -24.08
N ASP A 236 -14.94 2.98 -24.31
CA ASP A 236 -13.69 2.97 -25.05
C ASP A 236 -12.56 2.48 -24.15
N VAL A 237 -12.16 1.22 -24.32
CA VAL A 237 -11.17 0.56 -23.45
C VAL A 237 -9.87 0.38 -24.19
N VAL A 238 -8.79 0.85 -23.56
CA VAL A 238 -7.41 0.57 -24.00
C VAL A 238 -6.75 -0.28 -22.93
N ASP A 239 -6.42 -1.51 -23.25
CA ASP A 239 -5.73 -2.42 -22.34
C ASP A 239 -4.37 -2.84 -22.87
N TRP A 240 -3.47 -3.19 -21.96
CA TRP A 240 -2.16 -3.74 -22.29
C TRP A 240 -1.63 -4.61 -21.14
N VAL A 241 -0.63 -5.43 -21.45
CA VAL A 241 0.08 -6.21 -20.42
C VAL A 241 1.04 -5.26 -19.68
N GLY A 242 0.58 -4.69 -18.57
CA GLY A 242 1.34 -3.75 -17.75
C GLY A 242 2.38 -4.42 -16.84
N TYR A 243 2.26 -5.74 -16.64
CA TYR A 243 3.21 -6.56 -15.87
C TYR A 243 3.06 -8.04 -16.21
N GLU A 244 4.17 -8.76 -16.03
CA GLU A 244 4.26 -10.18 -16.28
C GLU A 244 4.30 -11.00 -14.99
N ASN A 245 3.66 -12.16 -15.02
CA ASN A 245 3.75 -13.17 -13.99
C ASN A 245 4.70 -14.26 -14.50
N LYS A 246 5.87 -14.36 -13.91
CA LYS A 246 6.86 -15.38 -14.27
C LYS A 246 6.97 -16.42 -13.17
N PRO A 247 7.04 -17.72 -13.49
CA PRO A 247 7.30 -18.74 -12.48
C PRO A 247 8.70 -18.54 -11.89
N LYS A 248 8.82 -18.73 -10.58
CA LYS A 248 10.12 -18.82 -9.89
C LYS A 248 10.53 -20.28 -9.76
N ASN A 249 11.80 -20.57 -9.99
CA ASN A 249 12.36 -21.85 -9.60
C ASN A 249 12.60 -21.84 -8.09
N VAL A 250 11.82 -22.64 -7.37
CA VAL A 250 11.85 -22.73 -5.90
C VAL A 250 12.36 -24.10 -5.41
N GLU A 251 12.83 -24.97 -6.29
CA GLU A 251 13.26 -26.34 -5.94
C GLU A 251 14.34 -26.35 -4.86
N SER A 252 15.36 -25.50 -4.97
CA SER A 252 16.43 -25.42 -3.98
C SER A 252 15.92 -24.91 -2.62
N THR A 253 14.98 -23.98 -2.62
CA THR A 253 14.41 -23.39 -1.40
C THR A 253 13.48 -24.40 -0.70
N LEU A 254 12.67 -25.13 -1.45
CA LEU A 254 11.79 -26.17 -0.92
C LEU A 254 12.62 -27.34 -0.33
N SER A 255 13.66 -27.79 -1.02
CA SER A 255 14.54 -28.86 -0.55
C SER A 255 15.20 -28.50 0.78
N GLN A 256 15.69 -27.26 0.93
CA GLN A 256 16.27 -26.80 2.19
C GLN A 256 15.23 -26.74 3.31
N THR A 257 14.02 -26.25 3.03
CA THR A 257 12.95 -26.12 4.03
C THR A 257 12.43 -27.48 4.50
N MET A 258 12.39 -28.48 3.62
CA MET A 258 11.92 -29.84 3.94
C MET A 258 12.97 -30.72 4.64
N THR A 259 14.26 -30.39 4.53
CA THR A 259 15.36 -31.17 5.13
C THR A 259 15.51 -30.90 6.64
N TYR A 260 14.95 -29.81 7.15
CA TYR A 260 14.99 -29.42 8.57
C TYR A 260 13.69 -29.76 9.33
N SER A 261 12.82 -30.56 8.77
CA SER A 261 11.63 -31.13 9.40
C SER A 261 11.81 -32.63 9.69
#